data_b79c362a3cebed3760994b30a3d2989f
#
_entry.id   b79c362a3cebed3760994b30a3d2989f
#
_cell.length_a   1.000
_cell.length_b   1.000
_cell.length_c   1.000
_cell.angle_alpha   90.00
_cell.angle_beta   90.00
_cell.angle_gamma   90.00
#
_symmetry.space_group_name_H-M   'P 1'
#
loop_
_entity.id
_entity.type
_entity.pdbx_description
1 polymer ?
#
loop_
_entity_poly.entity_id
_entity_poly.type
_entity_poly.pdbx_seq_one_letter_code
_entity_poly.pdbx_strand_id
1 'polypeptide(L)'
;MFTKLASLAILLAALCGYAYASTDQWIEVRSPHFTVITDVNEKQGRHILDQFERMRWMFQTIFPKVNVDPVQPIVVVAAKNRKVFQTIEPETFLAKGQMNISGLFMNRVDKNYILLRLDAEFEHPYEPVFHEYTHLQFKDFSQWMPVWLNEGLAEFFQNTEIRDKDVVVGEASVNNILYLRQQNLIPLEVLFKVDDKSPYYHEEDKGSIFYAEVWALTHYLYVTDKQKGTNKVGDYMTLLSKGEDPLTAAEKVFGNLRQLQKTLQDYIQQSNYMQFTLSSAAAAIDESTYKVRTLKQAESDAVRADVLTGVGRVKDARELLDAVLKADPDNLQAHETMGYLEFQDRNMDAAREWYAEAIKQGSQNYFVYFNFATLSIGQMSSEQSKDIESSLRTAVRLNPRFAPAYEQLASFLMTREQFDDAEALLQTLLKSTTDPGDGAMGHRMMAQIQEVKTARAQFAADSKTQMDALREKETVVTTGMVDVVPKHPTEPADGLRHEALGVIRGVQCSYPAVIEFKVESAKKTVSLYSNNYYKLEYSTLGFMLEGALNPCKGIEGRNARVQFTESSDKTVDGQVVAVELRK
;
A
#
# COMPACT_ATOMS: atom_id res chain seq x y z
N MET A 1 0.71 -72.33 28.89
CA MET A 1 1.75 -71.24 28.98
C MET A 1 1.71 -70.26 27.79
N PHE A 2 1.00 -70.54 26.71
CA PHE A 2 0.93 -69.71 25.47
C PHE A 2 -0.21 -68.65 25.49
N THR A 3 -1.16 -68.75 26.37
CA THR A 3 -2.30 -67.80 26.44
C THR A 3 -2.02 -66.53 27.25
N LYS A 4 -1.00 -66.47 28.08
CA LYS A 4 -0.61 -65.25 28.85
C LYS A 4 0.36 -64.32 28.12
N LEU A 5 1.03 -64.80 27.09
CA LEU A 5 1.96 -63.97 26.24
C LEU A 5 1.19 -63.16 25.19
N ALA A 6 0.05 -63.64 24.70
CA ALA A 6 -0.76 -62.91 23.72
C ALA A 6 -1.47 -61.71 24.32
N SER A 7 -1.87 -61.74 25.58
CA SER A 7 -2.54 -60.64 26.27
C SER A 7 -1.57 -59.51 26.64
N LEU A 8 -0.28 -59.78 26.82
CA LEU A 8 0.72 -58.75 27.14
C LEU A 8 1.17 -58.00 25.88
N ALA A 9 1.17 -58.65 24.73
CA ALA A 9 1.54 -58.02 23.45
C ALA A 9 0.43 -57.05 22.96
N ILE A 10 -0.83 -57.34 23.24
CA ILE A 10 -1.98 -56.46 22.90
C ILE A 10 -2.04 -55.25 23.84
N LEU A 11 -1.60 -55.36 25.09
CA LEU A 11 -1.53 -54.22 26.01
C LEU A 11 -0.35 -53.30 25.72
N LEU A 12 0.79 -53.78 25.18
CA LEU A 12 1.91 -52.96 24.74
C LEU A 12 1.63 -52.24 23.40
N ALA A 13 0.83 -52.87 22.53
CA ALA A 13 0.45 -52.22 21.24
C ALA A 13 -0.59 -51.09 21.47
N ALA A 14 -1.39 -51.13 22.55
CA ALA A 14 -2.32 -50.07 22.91
C ALA A 14 -1.65 -48.84 23.60
N LEU A 15 -0.41 -48.98 24.08
CA LEU A 15 0.36 -47.88 24.70
C LEU A 15 1.32 -47.17 23.74
N CYS A 16 1.53 -47.66 22.51
CA CYS A 16 2.36 -47.01 21.48
C CYS A 16 1.58 -46.06 20.58
N GLY A 17 0.32 -45.85 20.85
CA GLY A 17 -0.51 -45.02 19.99
C GLY A 17 -0.99 -43.74 20.65
N TYR A 18 -0.13 -42.82 21.07
CA TYR A 18 -0.45 -41.40 21.26
C TYR A 18 0.79 -40.66 21.77
N ALA A 19 1.91 -40.76 21.07
CA ALA A 19 2.81 -39.62 21.04
C ALA A 19 2.20 -38.65 20.04
N TYR A 20 1.15 -37.95 20.41
CA TYR A 20 0.85 -36.67 19.81
C TYR A 20 2.09 -35.83 20.11
N ALA A 21 2.94 -35.64 19.09
CA ALA A 21 3.83 -34.51 19.10
C ALA A 21 2.91 -33.32 19.46
N SER A 22 3.13 -32.67 20.58
CA SER A 22 2.47 -31.45 20.95
C SER A 22 2.80 -30.49 19.81
N THR A 23 1.91 -30.37 18.84
CA THR A 23 1.97 -29.30 17.86
C THR A 23 1.91 -28.05 18.70
N ASP A 24 2.95 -27.21 18.64
CA ASP A 24 3.00 -25.96 19.36
C ASP A 24 1.72 -25.20 19.03
N GLN A 25 0.85 -25.02 20.04
CA GLN A 25 -0.45 -24.42 19.84
C GLN A 25 -0.28 -22.91 19.74
N TRP A 26 -0.59 -22.35 18.58
CA TRP A 26 -0.55 -20.93 18.36
C TRP A 26 -1.84 -20.25 18.84
N ILE A 27 -1.70 -19.05 19.37
CA ILE A 27 -2.80 -18.18 19.77
C ILE A 27 -2.72 -16.85 19.03
N GLU A 28 -3.89 -16.25 18.82
CA GLU A 28 -4.04 -14.86 18.40
C GLU A 28 -4.49 -14.04 19.60
N VAL A 29 -3.78 -12.94 19.87
CA VAL A 29 -4.17 -11.92 20.84
C VAL A 29 -4.34 -10.61 20.09
N ARG A 30 -5.49 -9.99 20.16
CA ARG A 30 -5.84 -8.79 19.37
C ARG A 30 -6.28 -7.63 20.25
N SER A 31 -5.73 -6.46 20.00
CA SER A 31 -6.20 -5.15 20.48
C SER A 31 -6.81 -4.35 19.34
N PRO A 32 -7.27 -3.10 19.56
CA PRO A 32 -7.69 -2.22 18.49
C PRO A 32 -6.61 -1.90 17.45
N HIS A 33 -5.31 -1.90 17.82
CA HIS A 33 -4.21 -1.43 16.96
C HIS A 33 -3.25 -2.53 16.52
N PHE A 34 -3.17 -3.64 17.26
CA PHE A 34 -2.20 -4.72 17.01
C PHE A 34 -2.85 -6.09 17.03
N THR A 35 -2.23 -7.01 16.29
CA THR A 35 -2.52 -8.44 16.37
C THR A 35 -1.23 -9.18 16.70
N VAL A 36 -1.21 -9.96 17.78
CA VAL A 36 -0.08 -10.82 18.16
C VAL A 36 -0.43 -12.26 17.84
N ILE A 37 0.40 -12.93 17.07
CA ILE A 37 0.33 -14.36 16.76
C ILE A 37 1.54 -15.03 17.42
N THR A 38 1.32 -15.98 18.32
CA THR A 38 2.41 -16.54 19.11
C THR A 38 2.15 -17.98 19.56
N ASP A 39 3.22 -18.72 19.77
CA ASP A 39 3.22 -20.10 20.30
C ASP A 39 3.54 -20.15 21.82
N VAL A 40 3.44 -19.00 22.52
CA VAL A 40 3.48 -18.95 23.98
C VAL A 40 2.07 -18.94 24.59
N ASN A 41 1.99 -18.96 25.92
CA ASN A 41 0.71 -18.92 26.62
C ASN A 41 0.02 -17.54 26.54
N GLU A 42 -1.27 -17.51 26.87
CA GLU A 42 -2.09 -16.30 26.82
C GLU A 42 -1.49 -15.13 27.63
N LYS A 43 -0.97 -15.38 28.83
CA LYS A 43 -0.40 -14.32 29.67
C LYS A 43 0.78 -13.62 28.98
N GLN A 44 1.67 -14.41 28.37
CA GLN A 44 2.80 -13.85 27.62
C GLN A 44 2.34 -13.16 26.33
N GLY A 45 1.35 -13.71 25.63
CA GLY A 45 0.78 -13.07 24.44
C GLY A 45 0.14 -11.70 24.76
N ARG A 46 -0.61 -11.59 25.86
CA ARG A 46 -1.16 -10.33 26.35
C ARG A 46 -0.05 -9.34 26.74
N HIS A 47 0.99 -9.82 27.41
CA HIS A 47 2.13 -8.97 27.77
C HIS A 47 2.83 -8.40 26.53
N ILE A 48 3.07 -9.20 25.48
CA ILE A 48 3.64 -8.72 24.21
C ILE A 48 2.74 -7.62 23.63
N LEU A 49 1.44 -7.84 23.57
CA LEU A 49 0.48 -6.87 23.05
C LEU A 49 0.50 -5.56 23.85
N ASP A 50 0.57 -5.65 25.18
CA ASP A 50 0.66 -4.50 26.08
C ASP A 50 1.93 -3.66 25.82
N GLN A 51 3.08 -4.30 25.55
CA GLN A 51 4.32 -3.59 25.19
C GLN A 51 4.11 -2.68 23.96
N PHE A 52 3.45 -3.18 22.90
CA PHE A 52 3.19 -2.39 21.70
C PHE A 52 2.14 -1.31 21.91
N GLU A 53 1.07 -1.57 22.64
CA GLU A 53 0.06 -0.56 22.96
C GLU A 53 0.64 0.58 23.81
N ARG A 54 1.51 0.27 24.78
CA ARG A 54 2.19 1.29 25.60
C ARG A 54 3.24 2.06 24.80
N MET A 55 3.96 1.41 23.90
CA MET A 55 4.87 2.08 22.98
C MET A 55 4.10 3.08 22.09
N ARG A 56 2.96 2.66 21.52
CA ARG A 56 2.06 3.53 20.77
C ARG A 56 1.57 4.72 21.59
N TRP A 57 1.10 4.46 22.82
CA TRP A 57 0.66 5.51 23.74
C TRP A 57 1.79 6.50 24.07
N MET A 58 3.00 6.02 24.27
CA MET A 58 4.16 6.87 24.50
C MET A 58 4.40 7.82 23.32
N PHE A 59 4.40 7.31 22.10
CA PHE A 59 4.54 8.16 20.89
C PHE A 59 3.44 9.20 20.78
N GLN A 60 2.19 8.82 20.99
CA GLN A 60 1.06 9.75 21.00
C GLN A 60 1.19 10.84 22.06
N THR A 61 1.74 10.49 23.22
CA THR A 61 1.95 11.43 24.33
C THR A 61 3.11 12.39 24.05
N ILE A 62 4.22 11.90 23.51
CA ILE A 62 5.41 12.71 23.22
C ILE A 62 5.20 13.56 21.96
N PHE A 63 4.55 13.00 20.95
CA PHE A 63 4.32 13.61 19.63
C PHE A 63 2.83 13.71 19.29
N PRO A 64 2.06 14.57 19.94
CA PRO A 64 0.59 14.62 19.77
C PRO A 64 0.14 15.04 18.36
N LYS A 65 1.07 15.51 17.52
CA LYS A 65 0.79 15.87 16.12
C LYS A 65 1.17 14.76 15.13
N VAL A 66 1.86 13.73 15.59
CA VAL A 66 2.20 12.55 14.78
C VAL A 66 1.01 11.61 14.79
N ASN A 67 0.64 11.12 13.61
CA ASN A 67 -0.34 10.06 13.53
C ASN A 67 0.32 8.72 13.85
N VAL A 68 0.06 8.20 15.04
CA VAL A 68 0.66 6.96 15.53
C VAL A 68 -0.03 5.69 15.01
N ASP A 69 -1.12 5.84 14.26
CA ASP A 69 -1.84 4.71 13.69
C ASP A 69 -1.42 4.53 12.23
N PRO A 70 -0.62 3.50 11.92
CA PRO A 70 -0.24 3.24 10.55
C PRO A 70 -1.46 2.85 9.72
N VAL A 71 -1.36 3.13 8.43
CA VAL A 71 -2.42 2.80 7.46
C VAL A 71 -2.58 1.30 7.32
N GLN A 72 -1.46 0.57 7.39
CA GLN A 72 -1.43 -0.89 7.32
C GLN A 72 -1.52 -1.49 8.73
N PRO A 73 -2.31 -2.55 8.92
CA PRO A 73 -2.35 -3.26 10.19
C PRO A 73 -0.97 -3.80 10.57
N ILE A 74 -0.68 -3.83 11.88
CA ILE A 74 0.56 -4.41 12.41
C ILE A 74 0.25 -5.79 12.98
N VAL A 75 0.96 -6.79 12.49
CA VAL A 75 0.91 -8.17 12.96
C VAL A 75 2.25 -8.55 13.56
N VAL A 76 2.27 -8.83 14.85
CA VAL A 76 3.45 -9.30 15.58
C VAL A 76 3.42 -10.82 15.59
N VAL A 77 4.44 -11.46 15.01
CA VAL A 77 4.63 -12.91 15.08
C VAL A 77 5.76 -13.21 16.05
N ALA A 78 5.39 -13.62 17.25
CA ALA A 78 6.33 -13.84 18.35
C ALA A 78 6.58 -15.34 18.58
N ALA A 79 7.78 -15.78 18.23
CA ALA A 79 8.23 -17.16 18.39
C ALA A 79 8.83 -17.38 19.78
N LYS A 80 8.40 -18.42 20.50
CA LYS A 80 8.86 -18.73 21.86
C LYS A 80 10.37 -18.95 21.98
N ASN A 81 11.02 -19.39 20.88
CA ASN A 81 12.45 -19.70 20.90
C ASN A 81 13.08 -19.67 19.50
N ARG A 82 14.41 -19.76 19.45
CA ARG A 82 15.20 -19.79 18.22
C ARG A 82 14.73 -20.84 17.20
N LYS A 83 14.39 -22.04 17.64
CA LYS A 83 13.97 -23.13 16.75
C LYS A 83 12.69 -22.77 15.97
N VAL A 84 11.72 -22.18 16.65
CA VAL A 84 10.46 -21.73 16.01
C VAL A 84 10.72 -20.52 15.13
N PHE A 85 11.55 -19.56 15.58
CA PHE A 85 11.90 -18.37 14.83
C PHE A 85 12.58 -18.70 13.49
N GLN A 86 13.48 -19.70 13.46
CA GLN A 86 14.13 -20.17 12.23
C GLN A 86 13.16 -20.65 11.14
N THR A 87 11.95 -21.01 11.51
CA THR A 87 10.93 -21.42 10.55
C THR A 87 10.31 -20.27 9.77
N ILE A 88 10.50 -19.03 10.23
CA ILE A 88 9.90 -17.82 9.66
C ILE A 88 10.90 -16.69 9.35
N GLU A 89 12.18 -16.80 9.76
CA GLU A 89 13.19 -15.78 9.47
C GLU A 89 13.71 -15.86 8.03
N PRO A 90 14.32 -14.77 7.49
CA PRO A 90 14.97 -14.79 6.18
C PRO A 90 16.04 -15.87 6.06
N GLU A 91 16.18 -16.44 4.87
CA GLU A 91 17.16 -17.51 4.59
C GLU A 91 18.62 -17.06 4.84
N THR A 92 18.91 -15.78 4.63
CA THR A 92 20.23 -15.19 4.87
C THR A 92 20.72 -15.35 6.30
N PHE A 93 19.81 -15.38 7.29
CA PHE A 93 20.16 -15.58 8.71
C PHE A 93 20.20 -17.04 9.16
N LEU A 94 19.81 -17.97 8.29
CA LEU A 94 19.89 -19.41 8.54
C LEU A 94 21.30 -19.97 8.29
N ALA A 95 22.13 -19.27 7.54
CA ALA A 95 23.45 -19.73 7.18
C ALA A 95 24.37 -19.80 8.42
N LYS A 96 25.25 -20.80 8.43
CA LYS A 96 26.19 -21.03 9.54
C LYS A 96 27.16 -19.83 9.69
N GLY A 97 27.23 -19.27 10.89
CA GLY A 97 28.10 -18.13 11.20
C GLY A 97 27.46 -16.76 10.99
N GLN A 98 26.19 -16.71 10.59
CA GLN A 98 25.42 -15.47 10.50
C GLN A 98 24.95 -15.01 11.88
N MET A 99 24.65 -13.72 11.98
CA MET A 99 24.16 -13.08 13.20
C MET A 99 22.80 -13.67 13.63
N ASN A 100 22.65 -13.94 14.91
CA ASN A 100 21.36 -14.35 15.48
C ASN A 100 20.49 -13.12 15.71
N ILE A 101 19.56 -12.86 14.81
CA ILE A 101 18.59 -11.78 15.02
C ILE A 101 17.55 -12.16 16.09
N SER A 102 17.09 -11.17 16.83
CA SER A 102 16.04 -11.31 17.85
C SER A 102 14.70 -10.73 17.40
N GLY A 103 14.74 -9.85 16.43
CA GLY A 103 13.57 -9.22 15.83
C GLY A 103 13.83 -8.78 14.39
N LEU A 104 12.76 -8.62 13.65
CA LEU A 104 12.77 -8.10 12.28
C LEU A 104 11.45 -7.37 12.02
N PHE A 105 11.54 -6.21 11.41
CA PHE A 105 10.37 -5.49 10.90
C PHE A 105 10.27 -5.66 9.38
N MET A 106 9.07 -5.95 8.89
CA MET A 106 8.78 -6.04 7.47
C MET A 106 7.66 -5.09 7.09
N ASN A 107 7.97 -4.09 6.30
CA ASN A 107 6.99 -3.18 5.73
C ASN A 107 6.47 -3.79 4.41
N ARG A 108 5.19 -4.13 4.37
CA ARG A 108 4.51 -4.58 3.16
C ARG A 108 3.43 -3.57 2.75
N VAL A 109 3.01 -3.67 1.51
CA VAL A 109 1.96 -2.77 0.98
C VAL A 109 0.64 -2.95 1.73
N ASP A 110 0.29 -4.17 2.08
CA ASP A 110 -0.99 -4.57 2.67
C ASP A 110 -0.99 -4.63 4.21
N LYS A 111 0.14 -4.93 4.81
CA LYS A 111 0.30 -5.06 6.27
C LYS A 111 1.76 -4.94 6.69
N ASN A 112 2.02 -4.65 7.95
CA ASN A 112 3.34 -4.65 8.54
C ASN A 112 3.50 -5.89 9.42
N TYR A 113 4.64 -6.58 9.31
CA TYR A 113 5.00 -7.67 10.19
C TYR A 113 6.13 -7.28 11.13
N ILE A 114 5.99 -7.68 12.38
CA ILE A 114 7.06 -7.66 13.38
C ILE A 114 7.33 -9.10 13.75
N LEU A 115 8.51 -9.60 13.44
CA LEU A 115 8.96 -10.91 13.90
C LEU A 115 9.76 -10.73 15.18
N LEU A 116 9.44 -11.50 16.20
CA LEU A 116 10.06 -11.40 17.51
C LEU A 116 10.46 -12.78 18.04
N ARG A 117 11.64 -12.89 18.61
CA ARG A 117 12.15 -14.09 19.29
C ARG A 117 12.22 -13.87 20.79
N LEU A 118 11.48 -14.66 21.56
CA LEU A 118 11.27 -14.42 22.98
C LEU A 118 12.34 -15.02 23.91
N ASP A 119 13.19 -15.91 23.42
CA ASP A 119 14.33 -16.49 24.19
C ASP A 119 15.66 -15.76 23.93
N ALA A 120 15.61 -14.58 23.32
CA ALA A 120 16.80 -13.78 23.09
C ALA A 120 17.30 -13.17 24.42
N GLU A 121 18.58 -13.37 24.70
CA GLU A 121 19.26 -12.79 25.88
C GLU A 121 19.74 -11.38 25.53
N PHE A 122 18.85 -10.38 25.64
CA PHE A 122 19.18 -8.96 25.51
C PHE A 122 18.75 -8.23 26.77
N GLU A 123 19.42 -7.11 27.09
CA GLU A 123 18.96 -6.19 28.15
C GLU A 123 17.52 -5.72 27.86
N HIS A 124 17.20 -5.48 26.56
CA HIS A 124 15.89 -5.08 26.09
C HIS A 124 15.43 -5.96 24.93
N PRO A 125 14.61 -6.99 25.17
CA PRO A 125 14.22 -7.95 24.14
C PRO A 125 13.43 -7.34 22.97
N TYR A 126 12.85 -6.14 23.17
CA TYR A 126 12.09 -5.41 22.15
C TYR A 126 12.93 -4.35 21.42
N GLU A 127 14.21 -4.14 21.76
CA GLU A 127 15.08 -3.10 21.22
C GLU A 127 15.05 -3.02 19.68
N PRO A 128 15.35 -4.09 18.91
CA PRO A 128 15.35 -4.00 17.46
C PRO A 128 13.97 -3.69 16.88
N VAL A 129 12.93 -4.14 17.56
CA VAL A 129 11.55 -3.92 17.12
C VAL A 129 11.09 -2.50 17.41
N PHE A 130 11.45 -1.94 18.55
CA PHE A 130 11.14 -0.53 18.89
C PHE A 130 11.90 0.44 17.99
N HIS A 131 13.12 0.09 17.57
CA HIS A 131 13.87 0.83 16.55
C HIS A 131 13.04 0.96 15.25
N GLU A 132 12.66 -0.17 14.67
CA GLU A 132 11.90 -0.20 13.43
C GLU A 132 10.48 0.40 13.58
N TYR A 133 9.84 0.17 14.72
CA TYR A 133 8.55 0.79 15.02
C TYR A 133 8.66 2.32 15.09
N THR A 134 9.79 2.85 15.56
CA THR A 134 10.05 4.29 15.53
C THR A 134 10.12 4.83 14.11
N HIS A 135 10.83 4.17 13.20
CA HIS A 135 10.83 4.54 11.78
C HIS A 135 9.42 4.57 11.18
N LEU A 136 8.59 3.57 11.53
CA LEU A 136 7.20 3.56 11.08
C LEU A 136 6.41 4.79 11.53
N GLN A 137 6.63 5.24 12.78
CA GLN A 137 5.97 6.44 13.32
C GLN A 137 6.37 7.72 12.60
N PHE A 138 7.61 7.81 12.12
CA PHE A 138 8.14 8.98 11.43
C PHE A 138 8.15 8.85 9.92
N LYS A 139 7.54 7.82 9.33
CA LYS A 139 7.51 7.55 7.89
C LYS A 139 7.00 8.74 7.07
N ASP A 140 5.94 9.41 7.53
CA ASP A 140 5.36 10.57 6.85
C ASP A 140 6.31 11.79 6.82
N PHE A 141 7.37 11.77 7.63
CA PHE A 141 8.39 12.83 7.70
C PHE A 141 9.69 12.47 6.99
N SER A 142 9.83 11.22 6.53
CA SER A 142 11.07 10.71 5.93
C SER A 142 11.55 11.49 4.70
N GLN A 143 10.65 12.14 3.98
CA GLN A 143 10.99 12.92 2.78
C GLN A 143 11.89 14.15 3.06
N TRP A 144 11.83 14.73 4.25
CA TRP A 144 12.59 15.91 4.64
C TRP A 144 13.41 15.71 5.92
N MET A 145 13.22 14.58 6.63
CA MET A 145 14.00 14.27 7.84
C MET A 145 15.39 13.76 7.45
N PRO A 146 16.49 14.38 7.90
CA PRO A 146 17.82 13.88 7.60
C PRO A 146 18.08 12.55 8.28
N VAL A 147 18.91 11.72 7.65
CA VAL A 147 19.25 10.35 8.09
C VAL A 147 19.69 10.33 9.56
N TRP A 148 20.56 11.24 9.97
CA TRP A 148 21.05 11.29 11.35
C TRP A 148 19.94 11.43 12.39
N LEU A 149 18.88 12.21 12.09
CA LEU A 149 17.76 12.42 13.03
C LEU A 149 16.80 11.23 13.01
N ASN A 150 16.54 10.69 11.85
CA ASN A 150 15.68 9.50 11.70
C ASN A 150 16.28 8.31 12.46
N GLU A 151 17.56 8.03 12.25
CA GLU A 151 18.27 6.97 12.97
C GLU A 151 18.45 7.31 14.45
N GLY A 152 18.78 8.58 14.75
CA GLY A 152 18.95 9.02 16.14
C GLY A 152 17.70 8.91 16.99
N LEU A 153 16.50 9.14 16.40
CA LEU A 153 15.22 8.92 17.07
C LEU A 153 14.97 7.42 17.27
N ALA A 154 15.25 6.59 16.27
CA ALA A 154 15.10 5.15 16.37
C ALA A 154 16.01 4.57 17.45
N GLU A 155 17.29 4.95 17.45
CA GLU A 155 18.28 4.59 18.48
C GLU A 155 17.90 5.09 19.88
N PHE A 156 17.28 6.27 19.99
CA PHE A 156 16.86 6.82 21.28
C PHE A 156 15.65 6.06 21.85
N PHE A 157 14.63 5.78 21.03
CA PHE A 157 13.41 5.13 21.49
C PHE A 157 13.53 3.61 21.59
N GLN A 158 14.51 2.96 20.93
CA GLN A 158 14.72 1.51 21.07
C GLN A 158 15.04 1.10 22.51
N ASN A 159 15.68 1.97 23.29
CA ASN A 159 16.02 1.74 24.71
C ASN A 159 14.86 2.12 25.66
N THR A 160 13.62 2.18 25.16
CA THR A 160 12.44 2.44 25.99
C THR A 160 12.14 1.22 26.86
N GLU A 161 12.08 1.40 28.17
CA GLU A 161 11.66 0.35 29.10
C GLU A 161 10.18 0.52 29.47
N ILE A 162 9.36 -0.45 29.10
CA ILE A 162 7.93 -0.47 29.40
C ILE A 162 7.68 -1.33 30.62
N ARG A 163 7.27 -0.70 31.73
CA ARG A 163 6.96 -1.32 33.01
C ARG A 163 5.47 -1.30 33.28
N ASP A 164 5.02 -2.05 34.28
CA ASP A 164 3.59 -2.17 34.61
C ASP A 164 2.90 -0.82 34.88
N LYS A 165 3.63 0.14 35.49
CA LYS A 165 3.06 1.42 35.96
C LYS A 165 3.59 2.64 35.25
N ASP A 166 4.65 2.50 34.48
CA ASP A 166 5.31 3.62 33.81
C ASP A 166 6.06 3.18 32.57
N VAL A 167 6.45 4.16 31.77
CA VAL A 167 7.30 3.98 30.59
C VAL A 167 8.53 4.87 30.80
N VAL A 168 9.71 4.26 30.85
CA VAL A 168 10.98 4.96 30.97
C VAL A 168 11.53 5.22 29.58
N VAL A 169 11.81 6.49 29.29
CA VAL A 169 12.29 6.96 27.98
C VAL A 169 13.64 7.63 28.16
N GLY A 170 14.55 7.38 27.24
CA GLY A 170 15.90 7.92 27.29
C GLY A 170 16.80 7.14 28.24
N GLU A 171 16.61 5.85 28.39
CA GLU A 171 17.57 4.99 29.05
C GLU A 171 18.89 4.97 28.27
N ALA A 172 19.99 5.02 29.02
CA ALA A 172 21.30 5.16 28.43
C ALA A 172 21.78 3.84 27.79
N SER A 173 22.14 3.86 26.53
CA SER A 173 22.81 2.74 25.89
C SER A 173 24.24 2.61 26.38
N VAL A 174 24.47 1.67 27.30
CA VAL A 174 25.81 1.42 27.89
C VAL A 174 26.80 1.02 26.79
N ASN A 175 26.36 0.22 25.84
CA ASN A 175 27.19 -0.24 24.72
C ASN A 175 27.67 0.94 23.86
N ASN A 176 26.74 1.82 23.44
CA ASN A 176 27.09 3.01 22.67
C ASN A 176 28.02 3.95 23.41
N ILE A 177 27.81 4.17 24.72
CA ILE A 177 28.67 5.01 25.56
C ILE A 177 30.08 4.45 25.63
N LEU A 178 30.23 3.17 25.96
CA LEU A 178 31.54 2.52 26.07
C LEU A 178 32.29 2.51 24.74
N TYR A 179 31.57 2.31 23.65
CA TYR A 179 32.12 2.36 22.29
C TYR A 179 32.61 3.77 21.94
N LEU A 180 31.76 4.80 22.10
CA LEU A 180 32.08 6.19 21.75
C LEU A 180 33.25 6.77 22.59
N ARG A 181 33.43 6.32 23.84
CA ARG A 181 34.58 6.74 24.67
C ARG A 181 35.95 6.33 24.10
N GLN A 182 35.94 5.37 23.18
CA GLN A 182 37.15 4.83 22.56
C GLN A 182 37.32 5.32 21.10
N GLN A 183 36.39 6.12 20.60
CA GLN A 183 36.36 6.56 19.21
C GLN A 183 36.54 8.08 19.09
N ASN A 184 36.98 8.53 17.92
CA ASN A 184 36.88 9.92 17.52
C ASN A 184 35.50 10.14 16.89
N LEU A 185 34.74 11.07 17.46
CA LEU A 185 33.40 11.38 16.92
C LEU A 185 33.46 11.93 15.48
N ILE A 186 32.44 11.66 14.71
CA ILE A 186 32.23 12.27 13.40
C ILE A 186 31.98 13.77 13.62
N PRO A 187 32.67 14.68 12.91
CA PRO A 187 32.39 16.11 13.03
C PRO A 187 30.90 16.40 12.76
N LEU A 188 30.23 17.17 13.61
CA LEU A 188 28.79 17.44 13.45
C LEU A 188 28.45 18.10 12.11
N GLU A 189 29.36 18.93 11.54
CA GLU A 189 29.18 19.49 10.20
C GLU A 189 29.13 18.42 9.09
N VAL A 190 29.72 17.23 9.36
CA VAL A 190 29.63 16.05 8.49
C VAL A 190 28.39 15.24 8.83
N LEU A 191 28.16 14.97 10.12
CA LEU A 191 27.02 14.16 10.60
C LEU A 191 25.67 14.71 10.13
N PHE A 192 25.45 16.02 10.19
CA PHE A 192 24.23 16.67 9.72
C PHE A 192 23.99 16.55 8.20
N LYS A 193 25.00 16.18 7.43
CA LYS A 193 24.96 16.01 5.96
C LYS A 193 25.00 14.54 5.53
N VAL A 194 25.03 13.61 6.45
CA VAL A 194 25.00 12.18 6.14
C VAL A 194 23.69 11.86 5.38
N ASP A 195 23.83 11.21 4.26
CA ASP A 195 22.76 10.70 3.39
C ASP A 195 22.97 9.21 3.08
N ASP A 196 22.07 8.61 2.31
CA ASP A 196 22.10 7.19 1.93
C ASP A 196 23.36 6.78 1.15
N LYS A 197 24.15 7.73 0.65
CA LYS A 197 25.40 7.49 -0.10
C LYS A 197 26.64 7.75 0.73
N SER A 198 26.46 8.20 1.95
CA SER A 198 27.57 8.52 2.84
C SER A 198 28.32 7.26 3.28
N PRO A 199 29.67 7.28 3.29
CA PRO A 199 30.47 6.16 3.80
C PRO A 199 30.30 5.90 5.31
N TYR A 200 29.64 6.79 6.03
CA TYR A 200 29.34 6.63 7.45
C TYR A 200 28.01 5.90 7.69
N TYR A 201 27.13 5.83 6.68
CA TYR A 201 25.81 5.21 6.80
C TYR A 201 25.75 3.92 6.01
N HIS A 202 25.58 2.81 6.70
CA HIS A 202 25.33 1.48 6.16
C HIS A 202 24.24 0.82 6.98
N GLU A 203 23.07 0.64 6.41
CA GLU A 203 21.89 0.11 7.10
C GLU A 203 22.14 -1.26 7.75
N GLU A 204 23.02 -2.07 7.16
CA GLU A 204 23.43 -3.36 7.69
C GLU A 204 24.44 -3.29 8.86
N ASP A 205 25.06 -2.12 9.12
CA ASP A 205 26.07 -1.94 10.19
C ASP A 205 25.55 -1.02 11.30
N LYS A 206 24.50 -1.46 11.98
CA LYS A 206 23.93 -0.74 13.14
C LYS A 206 24.88 -0.64 14.36
N GLY A 207 26.00 -1.32 14.35
CA GLY A 207 27.06 -1.23 15.36
C GLY A 207 28.12 -0.16 15.07
N SER A 208 27.96 0.62 13.99
CA SER A 208 28.97 1.61 13.59
C SER A 208 28.98 2.85 14.47
N ILE A 209 30.06 3.64 14.33
CA ILE A 209 30.20 4.92 15.03
C ILE A 209 29.06 5.88 14.72
N PHE A 210 28.48 5.81 13.52
CA PHE A 210 27.36 6.65 13.11
C PHE A 210 26.14 6.42 14.04
N TYR A 211 25.70 5.18 14.20
CA TYR A 211 24.54 4.85 15.04
C TYR A 211 24.76 5.20 16.50
N ALA A 212 25.93 4.90 17.03
CA ALA A 212 26.28 5.27 18.40
C ALA A 212 26.28 6.79 18.62
N GLU A 213 26.80 7.57 17.66
CA GLU A 213 26.89 9.02 17.77
C GLU A 213 25.53 9.69 17.58
N VAL A 214 24.70 9.25 16.64
CA VAL A 214 23.35 9.81 16.48
C VAL A 214 22.46 9.49 17.68
N TRP A 215 22.63 8.31 18.31
CA TRP A 215 22.03 8.02 19.60
C TRP A 215 22.46 9.06 20.66
N ALA A 216 23.76 9.27 20.84
CA ALA A 216 24.28 10.16 21.88
C ALA A 216 23.84 11.61 21.66
N LEU A 217 23.85 12.09 20.41
CA LEU A 217 23.40 13.43 20.06
C LEU A 217 21.90 13.59 20.32
N THR A 218 21.09 12.66 19.88
CA THR A 218 19.63 12.70 20.07
C THR A 218 19.28 12.62 21.54
N HIS A 219 19.93 11.74 22.30
CA HIS A 219 19.76 11.61 23.74
C HIS A 219 20.09 12.93 24.43
N TYR A 220 21.26 13.53 24.14
CA TYR A 220 21.67 14.81 24.70
C TYR A 220 20.65 15.92 24.41
N LEU A 221 20.20 16.05 23.19
CA LEU A 221 19.27 17.10 22.77
C LEU A 221 17.89 16.93 23.45
N TYR A 222 17.33 15.73 23.44
CA TYR A 222 16.03 15.44 24.07
C TYR A 222 16.06 15.66 25.59
N VAL A 223 17.08 15.14 26.26
CA VAL A 223 17.24 15.30 27.72
C VAL A 223 17.44 16.76 28.07
N THR A 224 18.24 17.49 27.31
CA THR A 224 18.47 18.93 27.51
C THR A 224 17.19 19.74 27.31
N ASP A 225 16.42 19.44 26.28
CA ASP A 225 15.15 20.10 26.05
C ASP A 225 14.17 19.87 27.21
N LYS A 226 14.07 18.63 27.71
CA LYS A 226 13.23 18.31 28.88
C LYS A 226 13.69 19.06 30.14
N GLN A 227 14.98 19.12 30.39
CA GLN A 227 15.53 19.82 31.57
C GLN A 227 15.28 21.33 31.54
N LYS A 228 15.42 21.94 30.39
CA LYS A 228 15.33 23.38 30.19
C LYS A 228 13.92 23.87 29.82
N GLY A 229 12.98 22.95 29.59
CA GLY A 229 11.65 23.30 29.11
C GLY A 229 11.69 23.93 27.71
N THR A 230 12.67 23.56 26.88
CA THR A 230 12.83 23.97 25.49
C THR A 230 12.32 22.87 24.56
N ASN A 231 12.24 23.16 23.26
CA ASN A 231 11.82 22.20 22.24
C ASN A 231 12.70 22.33 20.98
N LYS A 232 14.01 22.36 21.17
CA LYS A 232 14.95 22.59 20.07
C LYS A 232 14.87 21.52 18.98
N VAL A 233 14.69 20.25 19.37
CA VAL A 233 14.48 19.17 18.38
C VAL A 233 13.22 19.44 17.53
N GLY A 234 12.11 19.84 18.15
CA GLY A 234 10.88 20.21 17.44
C GLY A 234 11.03 21.47 16.59
N ASP A 235 11.80 22.47 17.05
CA ASP A 235 12.11 23.67 16.27
C ASP A 235 12.96 23.33 15.04
N TYR A 236 13.94 22.43 15.20
CA TYR A 236 14.73 21.90 14.10
C TYR A 236 13.87 21.18 13.06
N MET A 237 13.04 20.24 13.50
CA MET A 237 12.08 19.56 12.61
C MET A 237 11.16 20.55 11.88
N THR A 238 10.74 21.63 12.56
CA THR A 238 9.90 22.67 11.95
C THR A 238 10.62 23.45 10.84
N LEU A 239 11.92 23.70 10.96
CA LEU A 239 12.71 24.33 9.91
C LEU A 239 12.90 23.38 8.73
N LEU A 240 13.20 22.12 8.99
CA LEU A 240 13.36 21.09 7.94
C LEU A 240 12.07 20.91 7.12
N SER A 241 10.92 20.87 7.78
CA SER A 241 9.62 20.74 7.10
C SER A 241 9.28 21.93 6.18
N LYS A 242 9.95 23.08 6.38
CA LYS A 242 9.86 24.26 5.52
C LYS A 242 10.90 24.28 4.40
N GLY A 243 11.71 23.20 4.27
CA GLY A 243 12.74 23.07 3.26
C GLY A 243 14.07 23.78 3.59
N GLU A 244 14.31 24.11 4.87
CA GLU A 244 15.61 24.65 5.28
C GLU A 244 16.69 23.55 5.17
N ASP A 245 17.89 23.95 4.74
CA ASP A 245 19.05 23.06 4.69
C ASP A 245 19.39 22.51 6.08
N PRO A 246 19.63 21.18 6.25
CA PRO A 246 19.82 20.56 7.56
C PRO A 246 20.94 21.17 8.41
N LEU A 247 22.07 21.55 7.80
CA LEU A 247 23.18 22.18 8.51
C LEU A 247 22.82 23.59 8.96
N THR A 248 22.22 24.38 8.08
CA THR A 248 21.75 25.74 8.36
C THR A 248 20.70 25.74 9.47
N ALA A 249 19.74 24.82 9.42
CA ALA A 249 18.73 24.65 10.46
C ALA A 249 19.37 24.28 11.80
N ALA A 250 20.36 23.38 11.79
CA ALA A 250 21.09 22.99 13.01
C ALA A 250 21.84 24.18 13.65
N GLU A 251 22.53 24.98 12.86
CA GLU A 251 23.21 26.19 13.36
C GLU A 251 22.24 27.22 13.94
N LYS A 252 21.07 27.41 13.31
CA LYS A 252 20.03 28.33 13.82
C LYS A 252 19.46 27.89 15.15
N VAL A 253 19.23 26.60 15.33
CA VAL A 253 18.53 26.05 16.51
C VAL A 253 19.50 25.65 17.63
N PHE A 254 20.55 24.94 17.29
CA PHE A 254 21.50 24.39 18.27
C PHE A 254 22.68 25.37 18.54
N GLY A 255 22.90 26.34 17.68
CA GLY A 255 23.96 27.33 17.76
C GLY A 255 25.28 26.84 17.17
N ASN A 256 26.41 27.25 17.78
CA ASN A 256 27.73 26.90 17.26
C ASN A 256 28.00 25.39 17.34
N LEU A 257 28.13 24.73 16.18
CA LEU A 257 28.29 23.29 16.09
C LEU A 257 29.59 22.76 16.67
N ARG A 258 30.69 23.54 16.63
CA ARG A 258 31.94 23.14 17.30
C ARG A 258 31.80 23.15 18.82
N GLN A 259 31.04 24.10 19.34
CA GLN A 259 30.74 24.12 20.78
C GLN A 259 29.80 22.96 21.14
N LEU A 260 28.82 22.65 20.31
CA LEU A 260 27.93 21.48 20.48
C LEU A 260 28.73 20.17 20.43
N GLN A 261 29.68 20.03 19.50
CA GLN A 261 30.57 18.87 19.37
C GLN A 261 31.35 18.65 20.67
N LYS A 262 31.96 19.73 21.21
CA LYS A 262 32.68 19.65 22.49
C LYS A 262 31.75 19.25 23.63
N THR A 263 30.56 19.83 23.67
CA THR A 263 29.57 19.50 24.72
C THR A 263 29.13 18.03 24.62
N LEU A 264 28.97 17.50 23.41
CA LEU A 264 28.64 16.09 23.17
C LEU A 264 29.79 15.17 23.63
N GLN A 265 31.06 15.54 23.35
CA GLN A 265 32.23 14.82 23.86
C GLN A 265 32.26 14.77 25.40
N ASP A 266 32.02 15.92 26.04
CA ASP A 266 31.94 16.00 27.50
C ASP A 266 30.75 15.19 28.04
N TYR A 267 29.63 15.18 27.34
CA TYR A 267 28.43 14.42 27.69
C TYR A 267 28.68 12.92 27.70
N ILE A 268 29.35 12.38 26.68
CA ILE A 268 29.69 10.95 26.57
C ILE A 268 30.62 10.49 27.71
N GLN A 269 31.40 11.39 28.31
CA GLN A 269 32.28 11.06 29.44
C GLN A 269 31.59 11.06 30.81
N GLN A 270 30.31 11.44 30.88
CA GLN A 270 29.56 11.45 32.14
C GLN A 270 29.34 10.04 32.68
N SER A 271 29.23 9.92 34.00
CA SER A 271 28.95 8.64 34.67
C SER A 271 27.43 8.37 34.81
N ASN A 272 26.61 9.42 34.75
CA ASN A 272 25.18 9.36 34.97
C ASN A 272 24.46 10.05 33.80
N TYR A 273 23.45 9.41 33.29
CA TYR A 273 22.60 9.92 32.23
C TYR A 273 21.18 10.09 32.75
N MET A 274 20.53 11.16 32.34
CA MET A 274 19.14 11.38 32.70
C MET A 274 18.22 10.61 31.78
N GLN A 275 17.18 10.06 32.37
CA GLN A 275 16.02 9.47 31.69
C GLN A 275 14.76 10.14 32.25
N PHE A 276 13.65 10.02 31.58
CA PHE A 276 12.39 10.53 32.09
C PHE A 276 11.30 9.45 32.04
N THR A 277 10.40 9.52 33.02
CA THR A 277 9.37 8.54 33.24
C THR A 277 8.01 9.15 32.86
N LEU A 278 7.27 8.47 32.02
CA LEU A 278 5.87 8.78 31.73
C LEU A 278 5.00 7.87 32.60
N SER A 279 4.15 8.46 33.44
CA SER A 279 3.24 7.67 34.27
C SER A 279 2.16 7.03 33.39
N SER A 280 2.11 5.72 33.34
CA SER A 280 1.12 4.97 32.58
C SER A 280 -0.27 4.91 33.27
N ALA A 281 -0.41 5.50 34.48
CA ALA A 281 -1.72 5.64 35.11
C ALA A 281 -2.72 6.45 34.25
N ALA A 282 -2.19 7.29 33.33
CA ALA A 282 -2.99 7.99 32.31
C ALA A 282 -3.27 7.11 31.08
N ALA A 283 -2.47 6.06 30.85
CA ALA A 283 -2.69 5.06 29.80
C ALA A 283 -3.42 3.88 30.42
N ALA A 284 -4.68 4.05 30.81
CA ALA A 284 -5.53 2.92 31.13
C ALA A 284 -5.78 2.12 29.84
N ILE A 285 -4.77 1.32 29.45
CA ILE A 285 -4.95 0.32 28.43
C ILE A 285 -5.85 -0.74 29.06
N ASP A 286 -7.08 -0.78 28.58
CA ASP A 286 -8.05 -1.76 29.09
C ASP A 286 -7.74 -3.12 28.47
N GLU A 287 -6.87 -3.89 29.13
CA GLU A 287 -6.53 -5.27 28.74
C GLU A 287 -7.77 -6.18 28.65
N SER A 288 -8.90 -5.80 29.27
CA SER A 288 -10.16 -6.54 29.16
C SER A 288 -10.71 -6.52 27.73
N THR A 289 -10.32 -5.53 26.94
CA THR A 289 -10.70 -5.44 25.52
C THR A 289 -9.92 -6.40 24.63
N TYR A 290 -8.81 -6.97 25.12
CA TYR A 290 -7.98 -7.89 24.34
C TYR A 290 -8.71 -9.21 24.09
N LYS A 291 -8.90 -9.51 22.82
CA LYS A 291 -9.53 -10.76 22.37
C LYS A 291 -8.44 -11.81 22.18
N VAL A 292 -8.66 -12.98 22.78
CA VAL A 292 -7.75 -14.12 22.65
C VAL A 292 -8.50 -15.30 22.05
N ARG A 293 -7.89 -15.95 21.09
CA ARG A 293 -8.37 -17.19 20.54
C ARG A 293 -7.22 -18.13 20.18
N THR A 294 -7.47 -19.40 20.32
CA THR A 294 -6.56 -20.43 19.82
C THR A 294 -6.71 -20.55 18.32
N LEU A 295 -5.59 -20.60 17.60
CA LEU A 295 -5.57 -20.83 16.16
C LEU A 295 -5.62 -22.34 15.85
N LYS A 296 -6.35 -22.70 14.82
CA LYS A 296 -6.20 -24.01 14.19
C LYS A 296 -4.83 -24.08 13.50
N GLN A 297 -4.31 -25.29 13.31
CA GLN A 297 -3.01 -25.47 12.64
C GLN A 297 -2.97 -24.79 11.27
N ALA A 298 -4.01 -24.96 10.45
CA ALA A 298 -4.11 -24.32 9.14
C ALA A 298 -4.08 -22.79 9.22
N GLU A 299 -4.71 -22.17 10.24
CA GLU A 299 -4.68 -20.71 10.43
C GLU A 299 -3.27 -20.20 10.78
N SER A 300 -2.59 -20.86 11.73
CA SER A 300 -1.22 -20.49 12.11
C SER A 300 -0.22 -20.73 10.97
N ASP A 301 -0.39 -21.80 10.23
CA ASP A 301 0.45 -22.11 9.07
C ASP A 301 0.24 -21.11 7.92
N ALA A 302 -0.99 -20.64 7.70
CA ALA A 302 -1.30 -19.61 6.72
C ALA A 302 -0.61 -18.29 7.06
N VAL A 303 -0.62 -17.86 8.34
CA VAL A 303 0.12 -16.67 8.79
C VAL A 303 1.63 -16.85 8.61
N ARG A 304 2.16 -18.01 8.96
CA ARG A 304 3.60 -18.31 8.77
C ARG A 304 4.00 -18.31 7.29
N ALA A 305 3.16 -18.84 6.41
CA ALA A 305 3.36 -18.80 4.97
C ALA A 305 3.36 -17.36 4.42
N ASP A 306 2.48 -16.50 4.93
CA ASP A 306 2.45 -15.09 4.55
C ASP A 306 3.73 -14.36 5.02
N VAL A 307 4.22 -14.66 6.22
CA VAL A 307 5.53 -14.18 6.69
C VAL A 307 6.66 -14.67 5.77
N LEU A 308 6.69 -15.96 5.44
CA LEU A 308 7.69 -16.54 4.54
C LEU A 308 7.71 -15.87 3.17
N THR A 309 6.53 -15.50 2.66
CA THR A 309 6.41 -14.69 1.44
C THR A 309 7.10 -13.34 1.59
N GLY A 310 6.89 -12.66 2.73
CA GLY A 310 7.49 -11.36 3.03
C GLY A 310 9.01 -11.39 3.19
N VAL A 311 9.57 -12.48 3.74
CA VAL A 311 11.02 -12.67 3.90
C VAL A 311 11.72 -13.30 2.68
N GLY A 312 10.99 -13.49 1.57
CA GLY A 312 11.55 -13.99 0.30
C GLY A 312 11.71 -15.50 0.22
N ARG A 313 11.21 -16.27 1.21
CA ARG A 313 11.22 -17.75 1.20
C ARG A 313 9.98 -18.30 0.47
N VAL A 314 9.84 -17.88 -0.80
CA VAL A 314 8.65 -18.15 -1.62
C VAL A 314 8.37 -19.65 -1.79
N LYS A 315 9.41 -20.47 -1.94
CA LYS A 315 9.23 -21.92 -2.09
C LYS A 315 8.60 -22.52 -0.82
N ASP A 316 9.15 -22.20 0.35
CA ASP A 316 8.66 -22.70 1.63
C ASP A 316 7.22 -22.19 1.88
N ALA A 317 6.93 -20.94 1.50
CA ALA A 317 5.60 -20.37 1.58
C ALA A 317 4.57 -21.15 0.75
N ARG A 318 4.90 -21.47 -0.51
CA ARG A 318 4.01 -22.26 -1.40
C ARG A 318 3.77 -23.67 -0.87
N GLU A 319 4.81 -24.37 -0.44
CA GLU A 319 4.67 -25.71 0.14
C GLU A 319 3.75 -25.71 1.36
N LEU A 320 3.86 -24.68 2.20
CA LEU A 320 3.01 -24.54 3.40
C LEU A 320 1.57 -24.17 3.03
N LEU A 321 1.36 -23.26 2.06
CA LEU A 321 0.04 -22.88 1.57
C LEU A 321 -0.70 -24.04 0.90
N ASP A 322 -0.01 -24.87 0.12
CA ASP A 322 -0.60 -26.07 -0.48
C ASP A 322 -1.11 -27.04 0.60
N ALA A 323 -0.35 -27.20 1.69
CA ALA A 323 -0.77 -28.02 2.82
C ALA A 323 -1.97 -27.40 3.56
N VAL A 324 -1.97 -26.07 3.74
CA VAL A 324 -3.08 -25.32 4.35
C VAL A 324 -4.35 -25.50 3.52
N LEU A 325 -4.31 -25.21 2.23
CA LEU A 325 -5.49 -25.27 1.34
C LEU A 325 -6.01 -26.69 1.15
N LYS A 326 -5.15 -27.71 1.29
CA LYS A 326 -5.59 -29.11 1.33
C LYS A 326 -6.36 -29.45 2.61
N ALA A 327 -5.97 -28.88 3.75
CA ALA A 327 -6.60 -29.12 5.04
C ALA A 327 -7.83 -28.22 5.29
N ASP A 328 -7.79 -27.01 4.79
CA ASP A 328 -8.80 -25.96 4.95
C ASP A 328 -8.92 -25.18 3.62
N PRO A 329 -9.70 -25.69 2.65
CA PRO A 329 -9.85 -25.08 1.32
C PRO A 329 -10.39 -23.65 1.34
N ASP A 330 -11.11 -23.28 2.40
CA ASP A 330 -11.71 -21.96 2.56
C ASP A 330 -10.84 -21.04 3.45
N ASN A 331 -9.56 -21.32 3.60
CA ASN A 331 -8.67 -20.50 4.43
C ASN A 331 -8.41 -19.14 3.81
N LEU A 332 -9.04 -18.11 4.38
CA LEU A 332 -8.98 -16.73 3.88
C LEU A 332 -7.54 -16.22 3.73
N GLN A 333 -6.70 -16.37 4.76
CA GLN A 333 -5.31 -15.89 4.71
C GLN A 333 -4.50 -16.60 3.63
N ALA A 334 -4.75 -17.89 3.42
CA ALA A 334 -4.07 -18.63 2.35
C ALA A 334 -4.47 -18.13 0.96
N HIS A 335 -5.75 -17.82 0.74
CA HIS A 335 -6.22 -17.22 -0.53
C HIS A 335 -5.61 -15.83 -0.78
N GLU A 336 -5.56 -14.97 0.25
CA GLU A 336 -4.91 -13.66 0.15
C GLU A 336 -3.43 -13.79 -0.21
N THR A 337 -2.71 -14.70 0.45
CA THR A 337 -1.26 -14.90 0.25
C THR A 337 -0.96 -15.54 -1.10
N MET A 338 -1.77 -16.52 -1.54
CA MET A 338 -1.63 -17.09 -2.91
C MET A 338 -1.87 -16.01 -3.97
N GLY A 339 -2.91 -15.19 -3.81
CA GLY A 339 -3.16 -14.06 -4.70
C GLY A 339 -1.97 -13.10 -4.79
N TYR A 340 -1.33 -12.81 -3.66
CA TYR A 340 -0.15 -11.95 -3.62
C TYR A 340 1.07 -12.61 -4.31
N LEU A 341 1.32 -13.90 -4.08
CA LEU A 341 2.38 -14.66 -4.73
C LEU A 341 2.21 -14.73 -6.25
N GLU A 342 1.00 -15.06 -6.73
CA GLU A 342 0.70 -15.10 -8.16
C GLU A 342 0.84 -13.71 -8.80
N PHE A 343 0.47 -12.64 -8.08
CA PHE A 343 0.68 -11.27 -8.54
C PHE A 343 2.17 -10.93 -8.68
N GLN A 344 3.01 -11.31 -7.72
CA GLN A 344 4.48 -11.13 -7.79
C GLN A 344 5.10 -11.91 -8.96
N ASP A 345 4.65 -13.13 -9.19
CA ASP A 345 5.09 -13.99 -10.29
C ASP A 345 4.52 -13.58 -11.66
N ARG A 346 3.73 -12.47 -11.70
CA ARG A 346 3.06 -11.94 -12.89
C ARG A 346 2.02 -12.89 -13.51
N ASN A 347 1.51 -13.82 -12.75
CA ASN A 347 0.40 -14.70 -13.13
C ASN A 347 -0.95 -14.01 -12.84
N MET A 348 -1.25 -12.95 -13.61
CA MET A 348 -2.33 -11.99 -13.29
C MET A 348 -3.71 -12.64 -13.24
N ASP A 349 -4.00 -13.63 -14.09
CA ASP A 349 -5.29 -14.35 -14.10
C ASP A 349 -5.44 -15.20 -12.83
N ALA A 350 -4.41 -15.96 -12.46
CA ALA A 350 -4.42 -16.74 -11.23
C ALA A 350 -4.52 -15.84 -9.98
N ALA A 351 -3.78 -14.72 -9.95
CA ALA A 351 -3.87 -13.76 -8.87
C ALA A 351 -5.30 -13.23 -8.70
N ARG A 352 -5.96 -12.87 -9.80
CA ARG A 352 -7.33 -12.39 -9.79
C ARG A 352 -8.31 -13.45 -9.25
N GLU A 353 -8.15 -14.71 -9.63
CA GLU A 353 -8.99 -15.81 -9.15
C GLU A 353 -8.84 -16.01 -7.63
N TRP A 354 -7.60 -16.01 -7.12
CA TRP A 354 -7.33 -16.10 -5.69
C TRP A 354 -7.90 -14.91 -4.91
N TYR A 355 -7.76 -13.70 -5.43
CA TYR A 355 -8.34 -12.50 -4.80
C TYR A 355 -9.88 -12.54 -4.84
N ALA A 356 -10.49 -13.03 -5.92
CA ALA A 356 -11.94 -13.19 -5.99
C ALA A 356 -12.45 -14.15 -4.90
N GLU A 357 -11.76 -15.26 -4.67
CA GLU A 357 -12.13 -16.20 -3.61
C GLU A 357 -11.94 -15.59 -2.22
N ALA A 358 -10.84 -14.84 -1.98
CA ALA A 358 -10.64 -14.10 -0.73
C ALA A 358 -11.75 -13.06 -0.48
N ILE A 359 -12.20 -12.35 -1.52
CA ILE A 359 -13.32 -11.39 -1.45
C ILE A 359 -14.62 -12.10 -1.08
N LYS A 360 -14.92 -13.23 -1.70
CA LYS A 360 -16.11 -14.04 -1.42
C LYS A 360 -16.14 -14.51 0.04
N GLN A 361 -14.98 -14.77 0.65
CA GLN A 361 -14.83 -15.13 2.05
C GLN A 361 -14.81 -13.93 3.00
N GLY A 362 -14.97 -12.72 2.50
CA GLY A 362 -15.08 -11.50 3.29
C GLY A 362 -13.76 -10.92 3.77
N SER A 363 -12.72 -10.96 2.92
CA SER A 363 -11.45 -10.31 3.20
C SER A 363 -11.63 -8.88 3.74
N GLN A 364 -10.80 -8.50 4.71
CA GLN A 364 -10.70 -7.14 5.21
C GLN A 364 -9.39 -6.47 4.76
N ASN A 365 -8.68 -7.08 3.83
CA ASN A 365 -7.45 -6.57 3.26
C ASN A 365 -7.77 -5.69 2.03
N TYR A 366 -7.58 -4.38 2.16
CA TYR A 366 -7.84 -3.41 1.08
C TYR A 366 -7.06 -3.72 -0.20
N PHE A 367 -5.87 -4.30 -0.07
CA PHE A 367 -4.99 -4.61 -1.20
C PHE A 367 -5.56 -5.73 -2.09
N VAL A 368 -6.28 -6.68 -1.49
CA VAL A 368 -7.03 -7.73 -2.20
C VAL A 368 -8.07 -7.11 -3.12
N TYR A 369 -8.90 -6.21 -2.60
CA TYR A 369 -9.94 -5.53 -3.36
C TYR A 369 -9.36 -4.64 -4.46
N PHE A 370 -8.30 -3.90 -4.15
CA PHE A 370 -7.61 -3.04 -5.11
C PHE A 370 -7.03 -3.85 -6.28
N ASN A 371 -6.29 -4.92 -5.99
CA ASN A 371 -5.69 -5.74 -7.05
C ASN A 371 -6.73 -6.52 -7.85
N PHE A 372 -7.75 -7.09 -7.20
CA PHE A 372 -8.85 -7.73 -7.91
C PHE A 372 -9.47 -6.78 -8.94
N ALA A 373 -9.80 -5.56 -8.52
CA ALA A 373 -10.38 -4.56 -9.41
C ALA A 373 -9.42 -4.17 -10.54
N THR A 374 -8.17 -3.87 -10.22
CA THR A 374 -7.15 -3.47 -11.20
C THR A 374 -6.91 -4.54 -12.25
N LEU A 375 -6.81 -5.81 -11.83
CA LEU A 375 -6.62 -6.95 -12.73
C LEU A 375 -7.88 -7.27 -13.56
N SER A 376 -9.05 -6.83 -13.11
CA SER A 376 -10.33 -7.07 -13.81
C SER A 376 -10.68 -6.00 -14.85
N ILE A 377 -10.06 -4.81 -14.79
CA ILE A 377 -10.40 -3.69 -15.70
C ILE A 377 -10.22 -4.04 -17.17
N GLY A 378 -9.22 -4.86 -17.52
CA GLY A 378 -8.95 -5.26 -18.91
C GLY A 378 -9.93 -6.27 -19.52
N GLN A 379 -10.85 -6.85 -18.72
CA GLN A 379 -11.73 -7.95 -19.11
C GLN A 379 -13.22 -7.59 -18.98
N MET A 380 -13.58 -6.30 -18.98
CA MET A 380 -14.90 -5.79 -18.61
C MET A 380 -16.07 -6.29 -19.46
N SER A 381 -17.02 -6.99 -18.78
CA SER A 381 -18.44 -6.98 -19.14
C SER A 381 -19.21 -5.95 -18.28
N SER A 382 -20.45 -5.63 -18.65
CA SER A 382 -21.27 -4.68 -17.86
C SER A 382 -21.53 -5.14 -16.42
N GLU A 383 -21.56 -6.44 -16.17
CA GLU A 383 -21.77 -7.05 -14.86
C GLU A 383 -20.49 -6.95 -14.00
N GLN A 384 -19.34 -7.28 -14.57
CA GLN A 384 -18.02 -7.15 -13.93
C GLN A 384 -17.68 -5.70 -13.58
N SER A 385 -18.22 -4.75 -14.33
CA SER A 385 -18.05 -3.32 -14.05
C SER A 385 -18.56 -2.89 -12.67
N LYS A 386 -19.65 -3.50 -12.17
CA LYS A 386 -20.18 -3.24 -10.83
C LYS A 386 -19.25 -3.81 -9.74
N ASP A 387 -18.71 -4.99 -9.98
CA ASP A 387 -17.80 -5.65 -9.03
C ASP A 387 -16.48 -4.89 -8.91
N ILE A 388 -15.97 -4.34 -10.01
CA ILE A 388 -14.78 -3.49 -10.05
C ILE A 388 -15.01 -2.23 -9.21
N GLU A 389 -16.10 -1.49 -9.47
CA GLU A 389 -16.42 -0.28 -8.71
C GLU A 389 -16.60 -0.57 -7.22
N SER A 390 -17.38 -1.61 -6.90
CA SER A 390 -17.62 -2.03 -5.51
C SER A 390 -16.32 -2.39 -4.79
N SER A 391 -15.41 -3.08 -5.47
CA SER A 391 -14.10 -3.47 -4.93
C SER A 391 -13.22 -2.25 -4.70
N LEU A 392 -13.13 -1.30 -5.65
CA LEU A 392 -12.36 -0.07 -5.47
C LEU A 392 -12.93 0.79 -4.32
N ARG A 393 -14.25 0.94 -4.22
CA ARG A 393 -14.90 1.63 -3.10
C ARG A 393 -14.60 0.95 -1.77
N THR A 394 -14.57 -0.39 -1.75
CA THR A 394 -14.21 -1.17 -0.57
C THR A 394 -12.75 -0.96 -0.20
N ALA A 395 -11.84 -0.94 -1.16
CA ALA A 395 -10.42 -0.65 -0.92
C ALA A 395 -10.23 0.73 -0.28
N VAL A 396 -10.88 1.77 -0.82
CA VAL A 396 -10.88 3.15 -0.25
C VAL A 396 -11.46 3.17 1.17
N ARG A 397 -12.55 2.45 1.43
CA ARG A 397 -13.18 2.39 2.75
C ARG A 397 -12.29 1.68 3.78
N LEU A 398 -11.66 0.57 3.40
CA LEU A 398 -10.78 -0.20 4.27
C LEU A 398 -9.46 0.52 4.55
N ASN A 399 -8.95 1.28 3.58
CA ASN A 399 -7.76 2.09 3.73
C ASN A 399 -7.94 3.49 3.10
N PRO A 400 -8.46 4.47 3.89
CA PRO A 400 -8.72 5.82 3.41
C PRO A 400 -7.46 6.63 3.03
N ARG A 401 -6.26 6.11 3.29
CA ARG A 401 -4.98 6.75 2.96
C ARG A 401 -4.26 6.08 1.78
N PHE A 402 -4.86 5.06 1.18
CA PHE A 402 -4.26 4.36 0.06
C PHE A 402 -4.59 5.08 -1.26
N ALA A 403 -3.80 6.10 -1.58
CA ALA A 403 -4.00 6.95 -2.76
C ALA A 403 -4.16 6.20 -4.09
N PRO A 404 -3.45 5.06 -4.36
CA PRO A 404 -3.67 4.31 -5.60
C PRO A 404 -5.10 3.83 -5.80
N ALA A 405 -5.85 3.53 -4.73
CA ALA A 405 -7.26 3.14 -4.87
C ALA A 405 -8.15 4.33 -5.26
N TYR A 406 -7.83 5.53 -4.78
CA TYR A 406 -8.53 6.76 -5.20
C TYR A 406 -8.25 7.09 -6.66
N GLU A 407 -7.00 7.00 -7.09
CA GLU A 407 -6.58 7.22 -8.48
C GLU A 407 -7.34 6.28 -9.43
N GLN A 408 -7.33 4.99 -9.11
CA GLN A 408 -7.96 3.97 -9.93
C GLN A 408 -9.49 4.13 -9.97
N LEU A 409 -10.11 4.40 -8.80
CA LEU A 409 -11.56 4.63 -8.72
C LEU A 409 -11.97 5.92 -9.44
N ALA A 410 -11.22 7.00 -9.27
CA ALA A 410 -11.51 8.25 -9.97
C ALA A 410 -11.39 8.08 -11.49
N SER A 411 -10.33 7.41 -11.97
CA SER A 411 -10.17 7.06 -13.38
C SER A 411 -11.33 6.22 -13.89
N PHE A 412 -11.75 5.22 -13.12
CA PHE A 412 -12.89 4.37 -13.47
C PHE A 412 -14.20 5.17 -13.55
N LEU A 413 -14.47 6.05 -12.58
CA LEU A 413 -15.66 6.93 -12.59
C LEU A 413 -15.63 7.91 -13.77
N MET A 414 -14.45 8.48 -14.09
CA MET A 414 -14.28 9.36 -15.25
C MET A 414 -14.60 8.65 -16.56
N THR A 415 -14.18 7.40 -16.75
CA THR A 415 -14.52 6.63 -17.96
C THR A 415 -16.02 6.38 -18.11
N ARG A 416 -16.75 6.41 -17.00
CA ARG A 416 -18.22 6.27 -16.93
C ARG A 416 -18.96 7.61 -16.94
N GLU A 417 -18.24 8.71 -17.13
CA GLU A 417 -18.78 10.07 -17.10
C GLU A 417 -19.37 10.52 -15.75
N GLN A 418 -19.03 9.81 -14.68
CA GLN A 418 -19.45 10.12 -13.29
C GLN A 418 -18.50 11.16 -12.66
N PHE A 419 -18.39 12.33 -13.30
CA PHE A 419 -17.40 13.35 -12.92
C PHE A 419 -17.61 13.93 -11.53
N ASP A 420 -18.86 14.11 -11.11
CA ASP A 420 -19.17 14.66 -9.78
C ASP A 420 -18.76 13.71 -8.66
N ASP A 421 -18.97 12.39 -8.86
CA ASP A 421 -18.53 11.36 -7.92
C ASP A 421 -16.99 11.28 -7.85
N ALA A 422 -16.33 11.40 -9.00
CA ALA A 422 -14.87 11.42 -9.07
C ALA A 422 -14.28 12.65 -8.35
N GLU A 423 -14.87 13.83 -8.52
CA GLU A 423 -14.47 15.04 -7.79
C GLU A 423 -14.65 14.91 -6.28
N ALA A 424 -15.80 14.42 -5.82
CA ALA A 424 -16.08 14.23 -4.40
C ALA A 424 -15.08 13.23 -3.76
N LEU A 425 -14.75 12.17 -4.51
CA LEU A 425 -13.74 11.19 -4.12
C LEU A 425 -12.35 11.82 -3.97
N LEU A 426 -11.89 12.58 -4.97
CA LEU A 426 -10.58 13.23 -4.95
C LEU A 426 -10.50 14.33 -3.89
N GLN A 427 -11.59 15.07 -3.63
CA GLN A 427 -11.66 16.02 -2.51
C GLN A 427 -11.48 15.31 -1.15
N THR A 428 -11.98 14.08 -1.02
CA THR A 428 -11.80 13.28 0.19
C THR A 428 -10.33 12.91 0.37
N LEU A 429 -9.66 12.46 -0.69
CA LEU A 429 -8.21 12.19 -0.68
C LEU A 429 -7.42 13.44 -0.26
N LEU A 430 -7.67 14.59 -0.90
CA LEU A 430 -6.95 15.83 -0.64
C LEU A 430 -7.12 16.36 0.80
N LYS A 431 -8.20 15.98 1.49
CA LYS A 431 -8.40 16.31 2.92
C LYS A 431 -7.66 15.36 3.86
N SER A 432 -7.39 14.14 3.44
CA SER A 432 -6.82 13.07 4.28
C SER A 432 -5.34 12.80 4.03
N THR A 433 -4.83 13.15 2.85
CA THR A 433 -3.41 12.91 2.54
C THR A 433 -2.50 13.97 3.12
N THR A 434 -1.36 13.53 3.64
CA THR A 434 -0.22 14.37 4.03
C THR A 434 0.94 14.24 3.04
N ASP A 435 0.85 13.29 2.10
CA ASP A 435 1.86 13.07 1.06
C ASP A 435 1.71 14.10 -0.07
N PRO A 436 2.78 14.88 -0.38
CA PRO A 436 2.72 15.87 -1.46
C PRO A 436 2.51 15.26 -2.85
N GLY A 437 2.98 14.02 -3.09
CA GLY A 437 2.80 13.30 -4.35
C GLY A 437 1.34 12.94 -4.58
N ASP A 438 0.68 12.39 -3.54
CA ASP A 438 -0.75 12.08 -3.56
C ASP A 438 -1.59 13.34 -3.76
N GLY A 439 -1.24 14.44 -3.06
CA GLY A 439 -1.89 15.72 -3.23
C GLY A 439 -1.75 16.25 -4.66
N ALA A 440 -0.55 16.20 -5.22
CA ALA A 440 -0.30 16.61 -6.61
C ALA A 440 -1.06 15.76 -7.62
N MET A 441 -1.16 14.44 -7.40
CA MET A 441 -1.97 13.53 -8.22
C MET A 441 -3.45 13.92 -8.16
N GLY A 442 -4.00 14.09 -6.95
CA GLY A 442 -5.39 14.49 -6.77
C GLY A 442 -5.73 15.80 -7.48
N HIS A 443 -4.88 16.82 -7.35
CA HIS A 443 -5.07 18.11 -8.05
C HIS A 443 -4.98 17.97 -9.57
N ARG A 444 -4.07 17.18 -10.11
CA ARG A 444 -4.00 16.92 -11.57
C ARG A 444 -5.27 16.27 -12.09
N MET A 445 -5.80 15.25 -11.41
CA MET A 445 -7.02 14.58 -11.83
C MET A 445 -8.24 15.51 -11.73
N MET A 446 -8.34 16.33 -10.70
CA MET A 446 -9.41 17.35 -10.59
C MET A 446 -9.34 18.36 -11.73
N ALA A 447 -8.14 18.83 -12.09
CA ALA A 447 -7.97 19.74 -13.24
C ALA A 447 -8.43 19.09 -14.55
N GLN A 448 -8.08 17.83 -14.76
CA GLN A 448 -8.52 17.05 -15.92
C GLN A 448 -10.06 16.91 -15.98
N ILE A 449 -10.71 16.64 -14.84
CA ILE A 449 -12.18 16.57 -14.75
C ILE A 449 -12.79 17.92 -15.15
N GLN A 450 -12.26 19.04 -14.63
CA GLN A 450 -12.76 20.38 -14.94
C GLN A 450 -12.58 20.73 -16.41
N GLU A 451 -11.47 20.36 -17.01
CA GLU A 451 -11.24 20.54 -18.44
C GLU A 451 -12.29 19.79 -19.28
N VAL A 452 -12.56 18.54 -18.95
CA VAL A 452 -13.58 17.74 -19.66
C VAL A 452 -14.98 18.31 -19.47
N LYS A 453 -15.35 18.71 -18.23
CA LYS A 453 -16.66 19.36 -17.95
C LYS A 453 -16.81 20.67 -18.72
N THR A 454 -15.77 21.50 -18.77
CA THR A 454 -15.77 22.78 -19.48
C THR A 454 -15.91 22.57 -20.99
N ALA A 455 -15.14 21.65 -21.56
CA ALA A 455 -15.23 21.31 -22.98
C ALA A 455 -16.63 20.81 -23.37
N ARG A 456 -17.26 19.99 -22.51
CA ARG A 456 -18.63 19.50 -22.70
C ARG A 456 -19.67 20.62 -22.63
N ALA A 457 -19.54 21.51 -21.64
CA ALA A 457 -20.44 22.64 -21.49
C ALA A 457 -20.37 23.58 -22.69
N GLN A 458 -19.16 23.85 -23.18
CA GLN A 458 -18.94 24.68 -24.37
C GLN A 458 -19.52 24.03 -25.62
N PHE A 459 -19.28 22.72 -25.79
CA PHE A 459 -19.87 21.96 -26.89
C PHE A 459 -21.40 21.97 -26.87
N ALA A 460 -22.01 21.79 -25.69
CA ALA A 460 -23.46 21.86 -25.52
C ALA A 460 -24.01 23.27 -25.83
N ALA A 461 -23.30 24.33 -25.42
CA ALA A 461 -23.67 25.71 -25.72
C ALA A 461 -23.56 26.01 -27.21
N ASP A 462 -22.48 25.59 -27.87
CA ASP A 462 -22.28 25.76 -29.31
C ASP A 462 -23.34 24.98 -30.12
N SER A 463 -23.64 23.74 -29.70
CA SER A 463 -24.70 22.92 -30.32
C SER A 463 -26.07 23.57 -30.18
N LYS A 464 -26.38 24.13 -28.99
CA LYS A 464 -27.62 24.86 -28.73
C LYS A 464 -27.71 26.10 -29.61
N THR A 465 -26.65 26.89 -29.71
CA THR A 465 -26.57 28.11 -30.53
C THR A 465 -26.78 27.76 -32.01
N GLN A 466 -26.18 26.68 -32.51
CA GLN A 466 -26.40 26.20 -33.87
C GLN A 466 -27.85 25.75 -34.12
N MET A 467 -28.44 25.04 -33.11
CA MET A 467 -29.85 24.62 -33.20
C MET A 467 -30.81 25.80 -33.17
N ASP A 468 -30.55 26.83 -32.33
CA ASP A 468 -31.38 28.02 -32.26
C ASP A 468 -31.24 28.86 -33.54
N ALA A 469 -30.02 28.96 -34.12
CA ALA A 469 -29.83 29.63 -35.42
C ALA A 469 -30.47 28.86 -36.62
N LEU A 470 -30.59 27.55 -36.53
CA LEU A 470 -31.36 26.74 -37.51
C LEU A 470 -32.87 26.95 -37.33
N ARG A 471 -33.36 27.02 -36.08
CA ARG A 471 -34.76 27.34 -35.78
C ARG A 471 -35.18 28.75 -36.24
N GLU A 472 -34.33 29.77 -36.09
CA GLU A 472 -34.60 31.12 -36.60
C GLU A 472 -34.68 31.14 -38.13
N LYS A 473 -33.93 30.29 -38.84
CA LYS A 473 -34.06 30.14 -40.29
C LYS A 473 -35.29 29.33 -40.75
N GLU A 474 -35.83 28.48 -39.85
CA GLU A 474 -37.02 27.64 -40.12
C GLU A 474 -38.36 28.36 -39.87
N THR A 475 -38.35 29.65 -39.40
CA THR A 475 -39.61 30.40 -39.14
C THR A 475 -40.37 30.78 -40.42
N VAL A 476 -40.01 30.28 -41.55
CA VAL A 476 -40.86 30.32 -42.78
C VAL A 476 -40.85 28.94 -43.43
N VAL A 477 -41.74 28.05 -43.03
CA VAL A 477 -42.48 27.08 -43.86
C VAL A 477 -43.19 26.04 -42.99
N THR A 478 -44.51 26.09 -42.97
CA THR A 478 -45.55 25.03 -42.89
C THR A 478 -45.21 23.69 -42.23
N THR A 479 -46.02 23.40 -41.20
CA THR A 479 -46.32 22.08 -40.61
C THR A 479 -46.29 20.90 -41.62
N GLY A 480 -45.23 20.12 -41.50
CA GLY A 480 -45.15 18.77 -42.00
C GLY A 480 -44.22 17.99 -41.07
N MET A 481 -44.77 17.00 -40.37
CA MET A 481 -43.90 16.01 -39.69
C MET A 481 -43.10 15.28 -40.78
N VAL A 482 -41.80 15.50 -40.83
CA VAL A 482 -40.90 14.63 -41.60
C VAL A 482 -40.34 13.65 -40.58
N ASP A 483 -40.75 12.41 -40.68
CA ASP A 483 -40.05 11.31 -40.02
C ASP A 483 -38.63 11.29 -40.55
N VAL A 484 -37.66 11.63 -39.68
CA VAL A 484 -36.25 11.49 -40.01
C VAL A 484 -35.92 9.99 -39.98
N VAL A 485 -36.10 9.35 -41.11
CA VAL A 485 -35.66 7.97 -41.31
C VAL A 485 -34.13 8.00 -41.27
N PRO A 486 -33.46 7.23 -40.39
CA PRO A 486 -32.01 7.12 -40.40
C PRO A 486 -31.54 6.78 -41.82
N LYS A 487 -30.42 7.38 -42.25
CA LYS A 487 -29.85 7.16 -43.58
C LYS A 487 -29.52 5.67 -43.83
N HIS A 488 -29.11 5.00 -42.76
CA HIS A 488 -28.85 3.56 -42.73
C HIS A 488 -29.65 2.87 -41.63
N PRO A 489 -29.91 1.56 -41.70
CA PRO A 489 -30.55 0.82 -40.62
C PRO A 489 -29.73 0.88 -39.32
N THR A 490 -30.41 0.77 -38.21
CA THR A 490 -29.73 0.64 -36.90
C THR A 490 -29.65 -0.85 -36.58
N GLU A 491 -28.44 -1.38 -36.61
CA GLU A 491 -28.17 -2.78 -36.31
C GLU A 491 -28.20 -3.07 -34.82
N PRO A 492 -28.58 -4.28 -34.37
CA PRO A 492 -28.59 -4.66 -32.98
C PRO A 492 -27.18 -4.56 -32.34
N ALA A 493 -27.11 -4.04 -31.13
CA ALA A 493 -25.83 -3.86 -30.39
C ALA A 493 -25.15 -5.20 -30.02
N ASP A 494 -25.90 -6.29 -29.99
CA ASP A 494 -25.48 -7.66 -29.69
C ASP A 494 -25.18 -8.51 -30.94
N GLY A 495 -25.17 -7.88 -32.14
CA GLY A 495 -24.80 -8.53 -33.39
C GLY A 495 -23.37 -9.06 -33.42
N LEU A 496 -23.09 -10.04 -34.30
CA LEU A 496 -21.75 -10.59 -34.49
C LEU A 496 -20.76 -9.48 -34.87
N ARG A 497 -19.72 -9.32 -34.08
CA ARG A 497 -18.70 -8.27 -34.26
C ARG A 497 -17.62 -8.74 -35.24
N HIS A 498 -17.31 -7.88 -36.18
CA HIS A 498 -16.22 -8.00 -37.15
C HIS A 498 -15.18 -6.91 -36.93
N GLU A 499 -13.97 -7.12 -37.44
CA GLU A 499 -12.88 -6.17 -37.38
C GLU A 499 -12.31 -5.84 -38.75
N ALA A 500 -12.06 -4.57 -38.97
CA ALA A 500 -11.34 -4.06 -40.13
C ALA A 500 -10.05 -3.34 -39.65
N LEU A 501 -8.91 -3.73 -40.22
CA LEU A 501 -7.60 -3.12 -40.00
C LEU A 501 -7.15 -2.43 -41.29
N GLY A 502 -6.86 -1.15 -41.22
CA GLY A 502 -6.41 -0.40 -42.41
C GLY A 502 -6.40 1.11 -42.18
N VAL A 503 -6.32 1.86 -43.27
CA VAL A 503 -6.35 3.32 -43.27
C VAL A 503 -7.79 3.81 -43.47
N ILE A 504 -8.26 4.72 -42.62
CA ILE A 504 -9.57 5.34 -42.76
C ILE A 504 -9.49 6.34 -43.91
N ARG A 505 -10.46 6.25 -44.86
CA ARG A 505 -10.56 7.10 -46.05
C ARG A 505 -12.01 7.50 -46.32
N GLY A 506 -12.17 8.67 -46.94
CA GLY A 506 -13.43 9.17 -47.42
C GLY A 506 -14.45 9.43 -46.33
N VAL A 507 -14.01 10.02 -45.21
CA VAL A 507 -14.86 10.38 -44.08
C VAL A 507 -15.89 11.43 -44.51
N GLN A 508 -17.15 11.08 -44.37
CA GLN A 508 -18.30 11.96 -44.66
C GLN A 508 -19.21 12.00 -43.43
N CYS A 509 -19.49 13.21 -42.97
CA CYS A 509 -20.46 13.43 -41.91
C CYS A 509 -21.71 14.12 -42.47
N SER A 510 -22.88 13.66 -42.03
CA SER A 510 -24.16 14.26 -42.38
C SER A 510 -25.07 14.40 -41.18
N TYR A 511 -26.01 15.33 -41.27
CA TYR A 511 -27.00 15.58 -40.21
C TYR A 511 -27.91 14.35 -40.01
N PRO A 512 -28.32 13.98 -38.76
CA PRO A 512 -28.06 14.68 -37.51
C PRO A 512 -26.68 14.35 -36.89
N ALA A 513 -26.12 13.18 -37.07
CA ALA A 513 -24.82 12.76 -36.52
C ALA A 513 -24.27 11.51 -37.24
N VAL A 514 -24.62 11.36 -38.52
CA VAL A 514 -24.20 10.19 -39.33
C VAL A 514 -22.75 10.39 -39.76
N ILE A 515 -21.92 9.34 -39.63
CA ILE A 515 -20.59 9.27 -40.20
C ILE A 515 -20.49 8.04 -41.10
N GLU A 516 -19.90 8.22 -42.26
CA GLU A 516 -19.58 7.17 -43.23
C GLU A 516 -18.10 7.27 -43.57
N PHE A 517 -17.41 6.14 -43.67
CA PHE A 517 -16.04 6.07 -44.11
C PHE A 517 -15.65 4.68 -44.59
N LYS A 518 -14.50 4.59 -45.21
CA LYS A 518 -13.94 3.31 -45.66
C LYS A 518 -12.69 2.99 -44.86
N VAL A 519 -12.49 1.70 -44.56
CA VAL A 519 -11.24 1.18 -44.03
C VAL A 519 -10.53 0.42 -45.12
N GLU A 520 -9.42 0.97 -45.61
CA GLU A 520 -8.67 0.40 -46.72
C GLU A 520 -7.47 -0.38 -46.23
N SER A 521 -7.37 -1.63 -46.62
CA SER A 521 -6.22 -2.50 -46.42
C SER A 521 -5.68 -3.00 -47.75
N ALA A 522 -4.49 -3.60 -47.77
CA ALA A 522 -3.92 -4.18 -48.99
C ALA A 522 -4.77 -5.30 -49.62
N LYS A 523 -5.74 -5.88 -48.91
CA LYS A 523 -6.52 -7.02 -49.34
C LYS A 523 -8.01 -6.71 -49.52
N LYS A 524 -8.55 -5.71 -48.82
CA LYS A 524 -9.99 -5.44 -48.78
C LYS A 524 -10.26 -3.99 -48.37
N THR A 525 -11.27 -3.38 -48.96
CA THR A 525 -11.88 -2.13 -48.50
C THR A 525 -13.21 -2.45 -47.86
N VAL A 526 -13.48 -1.90 -46.69
CA VAL A 526 -14.73 -2.09 -45.94
C VAL A 526 -15.39 -0.73 -45.76
N SER A 527 -16.64 -0.60 -46.22
CA SER A 527 -17.45 0.63 -46.15
C SER A 527 -18.33 0.58 -44.91
N LEU A 528 -18.13 1.52 -44.01
CA LEU A 528 -18.72 1.53 -42.67
C LEU A 528 -19.48 2.82 -42.42
N TYR A 529 -20.50 2.73 -41.54
CA TYR A 529 -21.29 3.87 -41.09
C TYR A 529 -21.59 3.84 -39.60
N SER A 530 -21.96 4.98 -39.06
CA SER A 530 -22.68 5.07 -37.78
C SER A 530 -23.76 6.14 -37.91
N ASN A 531 -24.98 5.83 -37.45
CA ASN A 531 -26.06 6.80 -37.37
C ASN A 531 -25.89 7.83 -36.24
N ASN A 532 -24.92 7.59 -35.35
CA ASN A 532 -24.55 8.55 -34.29
C ASN A 532 -23.09 8.40 -33.89
N TYR A 533 -22.20 9.17 -34.53
CA TYR A 533 -20.77 9.12 -34.27
C TYR A 533 -20.37 9.64 -32.90
N TYR A 534 -21.26 10.31 -32.16
CA TYR A 534 -21.00 10.72 -30.76
C TYR A 534 -21.13 9.56 -29.76
N LYS A 535 -21.77 8.46 -30.18
CA LYS A 535 -21.92 7.23 -29.38
C LYS A 535 -20.82 6.20 -29.64
N LEU A 536 -19.91 6.50 -30.59
CA LEU A 536 -18.81 5.59 -30.92
C LEU A 536 -17.70 5.71 -29.85
N GLU A 537 -17.14 4.55 -29.49
CA GLU A 537 -15.95 4.49 -28.67
C GLU A 537 -14.71 4.77 -29.53
N TYR A 538 -13.95 5.82 -29.17
CA TYR A 538 -12.68 6.16 -29.79
C TYR A 538 -11.54 5.92 -28.81
N SER A 539 -10.52 5.17 -29.24
CA SER A 539 -9.30 4.94 -28.47
C SER A 539 -8.05 5.14 -29.34
N THR A 540 -6.89 5.26 -28.71
CA THR A 540 -5.61 5.39 -29.41
C THR A 540 -4.63 4.33 -28.95
N LEU A 541 -3.84 3.77 -29.87
CA LEU A 541 -2.77 2.84 -29.58
C LEU A 541 -1.44 3.39 -30.10
N GLY A 542 -0.48 3.59 -29.18
CA GLY A 542 0.89 4.02 -29.52
C GLY A 542 1.09 5.52 -29.67
N PHE A 543 0.09 6.36 -29.41
CA PHE A 543 0.18 7.82 -29.37
C PHE A 543 -0.93 8.43 -28.51
N MET A 544 -0.76 9.68 -28.09
CA MET A 544 -1.82 10.48 -27.44
C MET A 544 -2.33 11.54 -28.42
N LEU A 545 -3.64 11.81 -28.39
CA LEU A 545 -4.24 12.91 -29.15
C LEU A 545 -3.96 14.24 -28.45
N GLU A 546 -3.55 15.23 -29.19
CA GLU A 546 -3.48 16.62 -28.72
C GLU A 546 -4.88 17.24 -28.83
N GLY A 547 -5.65 17.21 -27.73
CA GLY A 547 -7.00 17.76 -27.63
C GLY A 547 -8.12 16.78 -28.01
N ALA A 548 -9.37 17.26 -27.98
CA ALA A 548 -10.56 16.46 -28.27
C ALA A 548 -10.61 16.00 -29.73
N LEU A 549 -10.86 14.70 -29.96
CA LEU A 549 -11.01 14.14 -31.29
C LEU A 549 -12.31 14.63 -31.95
N ASN A 550 -12.20 15.33 -33.06
CA ASN A 550 -13.32 15.56 -33.96
C ASN A 550 -13.39 14.44 -34.99
N PRO A 551 -14.36 13.49 -34.92
CA PRO A 551 -14.40 12.35 -35.80
C PRO A 551 -14.48 12.72 -37.27
N CYS A 552 -15.17 13.81 -37.61
CA CYS A 552 -15.40 14.23 -39.00
C CYS A 552 -14.13 14.80 -39.69
N LYS A 553 -13.10 15.18 -38.92
CA LYS A 553 -11.86 15.78 -39.43
C LYS A 553 -10.59 15.07 -38.93
N GLY A 554 -10.67 14.41 -37.80
CA GLY A 554 -9.51 13.90 -37.10
C GLY A 554 -9.15 12.44 -37.39
N ILE A 555 -10.03 11.66 -38.03
CA ILE A 555 -9.78 10.24 -38.31
C ILE A 555 -9.36 9.96 -39.75
N GLU A 556 -9.61 10.87 -40.69
CA GLU A 556 -9.22 10.73 -42.08
C GLU A 556 -7.72 10.48 -42.24
N GLY A 557 -7.33 9.49 -42.99
CA GLY A 557 -5.95 9.15 -43.29
C GLY A 557 -5.19 8.42 -42.17
N ARG A 558 -5.85 8.12 -41.05
CA ARG A 558 -5.20 7.43 -39.91
C ARG A 558 -5.31 5.91 -40.07
N ASN A 559 -4.27 5.21 -39.60
CA ASN A 559 -4.37 3.77 -39.40
C ASN A 559 -5.36 3.51 -38.25
N ALA A 560 -6.23 2.53 -38.43
CA ALA A 560 -7.19 2.19 -37.40
C ALA A 560 -7.53 0.68 -37.40
N ARG A 561 -7.96 0.23 -36.24
CA ARG A 561 -8.73 -1.00 -36.05
C ARG A 561 -10.16 -0.58 -35.76
N VAL A 562 -11.08 -0.96 -36.60
CA VAL A 562 -12.50 -0.61 -36.49
C VAL A 562 -13.30 -1.87 -36.21
N GLN A 563 -14.05 -1.88 -35.11
CA GLN A 563 -15.02 -2.92 -34.80
C GLN A 563 -16.40 -2.51 -35.34
N PHE A 564 -17.08 -3.42 -35.99
CA PHE A 564 -18.39 -3.18 -36.60
C PHE A 564 -19.28 -4.43 -36.57
N THR A 565 -20.60 -4.24 -36.63
CA THR A 565 -21.60 -5.28 -36.86
C THR A 565 -21.99 -5.25 -38.33
N GLU A 566 -22.29 -6.41 -38.94
CA GLU A 566 -22.76 -6.46 -40.34
C GLU A 566 -24.03 -5.63 -40.55
N SER A 567 -24.10 -4.93 -41.68
CA SER A 567 -25.28 -4.16 -42.03
C SER A 567 -26.30 -4.98 -42.83
N SER A 568 -27.57 -4.77 -42.54
CA SER A 568 -28.66 -5.24 -43.36
C SER A 568 -28.78 -4.45 -44.67
N ASP A 569 -28.17 -3.25 -44.76
CA ASP A 569 -28.04 -2.44 -45.98
C ASP A 569 -26.89 -2.94 -46.85
N LYS A 570 -27.19 -3.46 -48.02
CA LYS A 570 -26.19 -4.00 -48.96
C LYS A 570 -25.26 -2.95 -49.60
N THR A 571 -25.47 -1.67 -49.36
CA THR A 571 -24.64 -0.59 -49.90
C THR A 571 -23.41 -0.31 -49.01
N VAL A 572 -23.44 -0.82 -47.80
CA VAL A 572 -22.36 -0.68 -46.78
C VAL A 572 -22.09 -2.04 -46.12
N ASP A 573 -20.89 -2.25 -45.65
CA ASP A 573 -20.50 -3.53 -45.04
C ASP A 573 -20.96 -3.64 -43.58
N GLY A 574 -21.05 -2.53 -42.83
CA GLY A 574 -21.45 -2.63 -41.44
C GLY A 574 -21.57 -1.31 -40.66
N GLN A 575 -22.22 -1.41 -39.49
CA GLN A 575 -22.36 -0.33 -38.54
C GLN A 575 -21.18 -0.36 -37.55
N VAL A 576 -20.46 0.76 -37.42
CA VAL A 576 -19.31 0.94 -36.51
C VAL A 576 -19.76 0.85 -35.06
N VAL A 577 -18.97 0.14 -34.25
CA VAL A 577 -19.13 0.02 -32.79
C VAL A 577 -18.01 0.77 -32.09
N ALA A 578 -16.75 0.57 -32.52
CA ALA A 578 -15.58 1.21 -31.89
C ALA A 578 -14.48 1.49 -32.93
N VAL A 579 -13.67 2.53 -32.68
CA VAL A 579 -12.55 2.94 -33.53
C VAL A 579 -11.29 3.11 -32.66
N GLU A 580 -10.32 2.23 -32.84
CA GLU A 580 -8.99 2.35 -32.24
C GLU A 580 -8.03 2.93 -33.28
N LEU A 581 -7.60 4.17 -33.09
CA LEU A 581 -6.63 4.82 -33.95
C LEU A 581 -5.21 4.36 -33.59
N ARG A 582 -4.38 4.12 -34.60
CA ARG A 582 -3.04 3.57 -34.44
C ARG A 582 -1.99 4.51 -35.06
N LYS A 583 -0.77 4.48 -34.51
CA LYS A 583 0.35 5.25 -35.03
C LYS A 583 0.76 4.82 -36.44
#